data_a1ca2a14d7f96155c1b53de1ea0a5b66
#
_entry.id   a1ca2a14d7f96155c1b53de1ea0a5b66
#
_cell.length_a   1.000
_cell.length_b   1.000
_cell.length_c   1.000
_cell.angle_alpha   90.00
_cell.angle_beta   90.00
_cell.angle_gamma   90.00
#
_symmetry.space_group_name_H-M   'P 1'
#
loop_
_entity.id
_entity.type
_entity.pdbx_description
1 polymer ?
#
loop_
_entity_poly.entity_id
_entity_poly.type
_entity_poly.pdbx_seq_one_letter_code
_entity_poly.pdbx_strand_id
1 'polypeptide(L)'
;MKAVHGTVTDRGMDCALVEIHREDIDDLPFLMSYLAKIDRRFIVYTDDLTFDQGDSSYKSLKAALDGGVEGRPANVIFYATSNRRHLMPRQMIENERSTAINPSESVEESVSLSDRFGLWIGFHSIDQEVCFQMVDAYVVHFGIPVADIELHAEALAWSMERGARSGRVAWQFILDLAARTQTLL
;
A
#
# COMPACT_ATOMS: atom_id res chain seq x y z
N MET A 1 -6.10 2.97 1.40
CA MET A 1 -6.97 2.07 2.21
C MET A 1 -8.32 2.68 2.60
N LYS A 2 -8.41 3.93 3.05
CA LYS A 2 -9.71 4.58 3.41
C LYS A 2 -10.75 4.49 2.30
N ALA A 3 -10.38 4.72 1.03
CA ALA A 3 -11.32 4.59 -0.10
C ALA A 3 -11.84 3.16 -0.29
N VAL A 4 -10.99 2.14 -0.14
CA VAL A 4 -11.41 0.72 -0.21
C VAL A 4 -12.39 0.40 0.92
N HIS A 5 -12.06 0.82 2.16
CA HIS A 5 -12.94 0.65 3.30
C HIS A 5 -14.30 1.35 3.08
N GLY A 6 -14.31 2.61 2.60
CA GLY A 6 -15.53 3.33 2.25
C GLY A 6 -16.38 2.55 1.23
N THR A 7 -15.78 2.10 0.13
CA THR A 7 -16.49 1.30 -0.90
C THR A 7 -17.10 0.01 -0.34
N VAL A 8 -16.41 -0.65 0.59
CA VAL A 8 -16.91 -1.89 1.24
C VAL A 8 -18.11 -1.56 2.14
N THR A 9 -18.01 -0.48 2.91
CA THR A 9 -19.08 0.00 3.80
C THR A 9 -20.30 0.47 3.03
N ASP A 10 -20.11 1.21 1.93
CA ASP A 10 -21.18 1.70 1.06
C ASP A 10 -21.97 0.54 0.40
N ARG A 11 -21.34 -0.61 0.24
CA ARG A 11 -21.98 -1.86 -0.22
C ARG A 11 -22.73 -2.61 0.90
N GLY A 12 -22.85 -2.00 2.09
CA GLY A 12 -23.58 -2.57 3.22
C GLY A 12 -22.82 -3.65 4.00
N MET A 13 -21.50 -3.77 3.82
CA MET A 13 -20.71 -4.71 4.61
C MET A 13 -20.20 -4.02 5.88
N ASP A 14 -20.57 -4.54 7.05
CA ASP A 14 -19.98 -4.10 8.33
C ASP A 14 -18.53 -4.58 8.42
N CYS A 15 -17.61 -3.64 8.22
CA CYS A 15 -16.19 -3.89 8.21
C CYS A 15 -15.46 -2.77 8.98
N ALA A 16 -14.60 -3.12 9.92
CA ALA A 16 -13.75 -2.15 10.61
C ALA A 16 -12.36 -2.07 9.96
N LEU A 17 -11.82 -0.86 9.86
CA LEU A 17 -10.45 -0.63 9.45
C LEU A 17 -9.57 -0.47 10.70
N VAL A 18 -8.54 -1.29 10.80
CA VAL A 18 -7.54 -1.27 11.87
C VAL A 18 -6.19 -0.98 11.24
N GLU A 19 -5.53 0.06 11.69
CA GLU A 19 -4.17 0.40 11.27
C GLU A 19 -3.18 -0.12 12.31
N ILE A 20 -2.13 -0.78 11.86
CA ILE A 20 -0.98 -1.19 12.67
C ILE A 20 0.27 -0.55 12.08
N HIS A 21 1.06 0.10 12.92
CA HIS A 21 2.31 0.70 12.48
C HIS A 21 3.38 -0.37 12.25
N ARG A 22 4.36 -0.01 11.40
CA ARG A 22 5.47 -0.91 11.05
C ARG A 22 6.24 -1.38 12.30
N GLU A 23 6.41 -0.48 13.29
CA GLU A 23 7.12 -0.73 14.54
C GLU A 23 6.41 -1.77 15.43
N ASP A 24 5.09 -1.89 15.29
CA ASP A 24 4.24 -2.76 16.11
C ASP A 24 3.93 -4.11 15.41
N ILE A 25 4.62 -4.42 14.31
CA ILE A 25 4.39 -5.64 13.52
C ILE A 25 4.61 -6.93 14.35
N ASP A 26 5.42 -6.86 15.38
CA ASP A 26 5.64 -8.00 16.30
C ASP A 26 4.38 -8.36 17.09
N ASP A 27 3.48 -7.42 17.30
CA ASP A 27 2.18 -7.64 17.97
C ASP A 27 1.08 -8.13 17.01
N LEU A 28 1.34 -8.19 15.71
CA LEU A 28 0.35 -8.61 14.72
C LEU A 28 -0.27 -10.00 14.99
N PRO A 29 0.48 -11.04 15.40
CA PRO A 29 -0.12 -12.34 15.72
C PRO A 29 -1.11 -12.24 16.89
N PHE A 30 -0.80 -11.45 17.91
CA PHE A 30 -1.69 -11.20 19.04
C PHE A 30 -2.95 -10.44 18.60
N LEU A 31 -2.80 -9.37 17.81
CA LEU A 31 -3.91 -8.62 17.24
C LEU A 31 -4.84 -9.53 16.43
N MET A 32 -4.29 -10.37 15.56
CA MET A 32 -5.07 -11.31 14.74
C MET A 32 -5.88 -12.27 15.61
N SER A 33 -5.26 -12.86 16.65
CA SER A 33 -5.93 -13.76 17.60
C SER A 33 -7.02 -13.06 18.42
N TYR A 34 -6.83 -11.79 18.75
CA TYR A 34 -7.84 -10.97 19.42
C TYR A 34 -9.03 -10.69 18.51
N LEU A 35 -8.78 -10.22 17.27
CA LEU A 35 -9.82 -9.91 16.29
C LEU A 35 -10.62 -11.15 15.86
N ALA A 36 -9.99 -12.32 15.84
CA ALA A 36 -10.65 -13.60 15.52
C ALA A 36 -11.87 -13.90 16.42
N LYS A 37 -11.87 -13.40 17.66
CA LYS A 37 -12.92 -13.64 18.66
C LYS A 37 -14.10 -12.67 18.54
N ILE A 38 -14.00 -11.67 17.69
CA ILE A 38 -15.02 -10.62 17.54
C ILE A 38 -15.85 -10.96 16.31
N ASP A 39 -17.17 -11.01 16.48
CA ASP A 39 -18.13 -11.27 15.38
C ASP A 39 -18.30 -10.02 14.50
N ARG A 40 -17.21 -9.64 13.80
CA ARG A 40 -17.14 -8.53 12.86
C ARG A 40 -16.02 -8.79 11.86
N ARG A 41 -16.14 -8.22 10.65
CA ARG A 41 -15.07 -8.25 9.65
C ARG A 41 -14.08 -7.12 9.88
N PHE A 42 -12.80 -7.40 9.62
CA PHE A 42 -11.72 -6.45 9.81
C PHE A 42 -10.82 -6.39 8.58
N ILE A 43 -10.42 -5.18 8.23
CA ILE A 43 -9.28 -4.92 7.36
C ILE A 43 -8.17 -4.42 8.27
N VAL A 44 -7.13 -5.21 8.47
CA VAL A 44 -5.91 -4.78 9.16
C VAL A 44 -4.95 -4.26 8.09
N TYR A 45 -4.42 -3.07 8.30
CA TYR A 45 -3.61 -2.37 7.30
C TYR A 45 -2.31 -1.86 7.91
N THR A 46 -1.21 -2.01 7.18
CA THR A 46 0.07 -1.35 7.47
C THR A 46 0.59 -0.63 6.23
N ASP A 47 1.09 0.58 6.43
CA ASP A 47 1.68 1.39 5.36
C ASP A 47 3.20 1.24 5.35
N ASP A 48 3.79 1.32 4.14
CA ASP A 48 5.23 1.30 3.86
C ASP A 48 5.97 0.14 4.56
N LEU A 49 5.38 -1.05 4.49
CA LEU A 49 5.95 -2.25 5.08
C LEU A 49 7.26 -2.64 4.39
N THR A 50 8.35 -2.53 5.11
CA THR A 50 9.69 -2.91 4.68
C THR A 50 10.46 -3.47 5.87
N PHE A 51 11.38 -4.41 5.63
CA PHE A 51 12.27 -4.95 6.65
C PHE A 51 13.70 -4.63 6.29
N ASP A 52 14.48 -4.21 7.27
CA ASP A 52 15.90 -3.92 7.10
C ASP A 52 16.77 -5.12 7.50
N GLN A 53 18.07 -5.03 7.20
CA GLN A 53 19.01 -6.10 7.52
C GLN A 53 19.10 -6.30 9.04
N GLY A 54 18.87 -7.53 9.50
CA GLY A 54 18.86 -7.87 10.93
C GLY A 54 17.52 -7.69 11.63
N ASP A 55 16.51 -7.19 10.95
CA ASP A 55 15.17 -7.06 11.49
C ASP A 55 14.49 -8.42 11.56
N SER A 56 14.09 -8.84 12.75
CA SER A 56 13.42 -10.13 12.97
C SER A 56 11.89 -10.06 12.89
N SER A 57 11.31 -8.87 12.81
CA SER A 57 9.84 -8.65 12.83
C SER A 57 9.13 -9.30 11.61
N TYR A 58 9.87 -9.58 10.53
CA TYR A 58 9.31 -10.36 9.41
C TYR A 58 8.83 -11.75 9.83
N LYS A 59 9.41 -12.35 10.91
CA LYS A 59 8.98 -13.65 11.43
C LYS A 59 7.60 -13.57 12.07
N SER A 60 7.31 -12.47 12.76
CA SER A 60 6.01 -12.20 13.36
C SER A 60 4.95 -12.00 12.26
N LEU A 61 5.28 -11.26 11.19
CA LEU A 61 4.42 -11.15 10.02
C LEU A 61 4.17 -12.51 9.37
N LYS A 62 5.22 -13.31 9.17
CA LYS A 62 5.11 -14.67 8.61
C LYS A 62 4.17 -15.53 9.45
N ALA A 63 4.35 -15.55 10.78
CA ALA A 63 3.50 -16.29 11.70
C ALA A 63 2.03 -15.84 11.62
N ALA A 64 1.77 -14.54 11.56
CA ALA A 64 0.43 -13.99 11.41
C ALA A 64 -0.23 -14.36 10.07
N LEU A 65 0.53 -14.30 8.97
CA LEU A 65 0.03 -14.65 7.63
C LEU A 65 -0.17 -16.15 7.45
N ASP A 66 0.64 -16.99 8.08
CA ASP A 66 0.47 -18.45 8.07
C ASP A 66 -0.67 -18.90 9.00
N GLY A 67 -1.03 -18.06 9.99
CA GLY A 67 -2.12 -18.30 10.93
C GLY A 67 -1.76 -19.27 12.07
N GLY A 68 -0.51 -19.67 12.20
CA GLY A 68 -0.04 -20.58 13.25
C GLY A 68 -0.86 -21.86 13.33
N VAL A 69 -1.04 -22.38 14.56
CA VAL A 69 -1.81 -23.63 14.82
C VAL A 69 -3.33 -23.41 14.63
N GLU A 70 -3.82 -22.20 14.87
CA GLU A 70 -5.26 -21.87 14.81
C GLU A 70 -5.75 -21.52 13.39
N GLY A 71 -4.84 -21.36 12.44
CA GLY A 71 -5.15 -20.90 11.09
C GLY A 71 -5.32 -19.37 11.03
N ARG A 72 -5.44 -18.87 9.79
CA ARG A 72 -5.71 -17.44 9.55
C ARG A 72 -7.17 -17.13 9.91
N PRO A 73 -7.44 -16.07 10.70
CA PRO A 73 -8.82 -15.68 11.02
C PRO A 73 -9.65 -15.40 9.78
N ALA A 74 -10.80 -16.06 9.63
CA ALA A 74 -11.67 -15.93 8.46
C ALA A 74 -12.33 -14.53 8.34
N ASN A 75 -12.40 -13.80 9.45
CA ASN A 75 -13.00 -12.47 9.54
C ASN A 75 -11.96 -11.34 9.39
N VAL A 76 -10.68 -11.64 9.17
CA VAL A 76 -9.60 -10.64 9.07
C VAL A 76 -8.89 -10.75 7.72
N ILE A 77 -8.78 -9.64 7.03
CA ILE A 77 -7.95 -9.49 5.83
C ILE A 77 -6.81 -8.52 6.15
N PHE A 78 -5.58 -8.94 5.87
CA PHE A 78 -4.40 -8.10 6.04
C PHE A 78 -3.98 -7.46 4.72
N TYR A 79 -3.82 -6.14 4.72
CA TYR A 79 -3.30 -5.35 3.61
C TYR A 79 -2.00 -4.68 4.02
N ALA A 80 -1.06 -4.64 3.11
CA ALA A 80 0.18 -3.88 3.28
C ALA A 80 0.50 -3.09 2.02
N THR A 81 1.07 -1.91 2.16
CA THR A 81 1.78 -1.25 1.05
C THR A 81 3.28 -1.39 1.23
N SER A 82 4.02 -1.40 0.15
CA SER A 82 5.47 -1.42 0.18
C SER A 82 6.05 -0.78 -1.08
N ASN A 83 7.14 -0.07 -0.90
CA ASN A 83 7.96 0.43 -1.99
C ASN A 83 8.96 -0.63 -2.51
N ARG A 84 9.06 -1.78 -1.85
CA ARG A 84 9.93 -2.90 -2.22
C ARG A 84 9.12 -4.09 -2.70
N ARG A 85 9.49 -4.64 -3.87
CA ARG A 85 8.80 -5.79 -4.46
C ARG A 85 8.81 -7.04 -3.55
N HIS A 86 9.89 -7.26 -2.82
CA HIS A 86 10.08 -8.46 -1.99
C HIS A 86 10.06 -8.21 -0.49
N LEU A 87 9.66 -7.01 -0.04
CA LEU A 87 9.62 -6.60 1.37
C LEU A 87 10.97 -6.62 2.10
N MET A 88 11.94 -7.40 1.63
CA MET A 88 13.28 -7.60 2.21
C MET A 88 14.38 -7.04 1.30
N PRO A 89 15.53 -6.57 1.85
CA PRO A 89 16.68 -6.14 1.05
C PRO A 89 17.29 -7.29 0.25
N ARG A 90 17.75 -7.01 -0.98
CA ARG A 90 18.45 -8.01 -1.81
C ARG A 90 19.67 -8.62 -1.13
N GLN A 91 20.43 -7.83 -0.37
CA GLN A 91 21.62 -8.28 0.37
C GLN A 91 21.29 -9.28 1.48
N MET A 92 20.11 -9.20 2.08
CA MET A 92 19.65 -10.18 3.05
C MET A 92 19.37 -11.53 2.38
N ILE A 93 18.80 -11.48 1.18
CA ILE A 93 18.57 -12.63 0.31
C ILE A 93 19.91 -13.30 -0.11
N GLU A 94 20.94 -12.48 -0.37
CA GLU A 94 22.28 -12.97 -0.79
C GLU A 94 23.10 -13.47 0.40
N ASN A 95 23.02 -12.87 1.58
CA ASN A 95 23.75 -13.29 2.78
C ASN A 95 23.18 -14.59 3.39
N GLU A 96 21.88 -14.78 3.35
CA GLU A 96 21.25 -16.05 3.72
C GLU A 96 21.67 -17.16 2.74
N ARG A 97 21.89 -16.82 1.45
CA ARG A 97 22.46 -17.75 0.46
C ARG A 97 23.88 -18.21 0.78
N SER A 98 24.70 -17.35 1.40
CA SER A 98 26.11 -17.64 1.69
C SER A 98 26.32 -18.46 2.98
N THR A 99 25.35 -18.42 3.90
CA THR A 99 25.42 -19.15 5.19
C THR A 99 24.57 -20.42 5.21
N ALA A 100 23.67 -20.62 4.26
CA ALA A 100 22.88 -21.84 4.15
C ALA A 100 23.68 -22.97 3.52
N ILE A 101 23.56 -24.16 4.09
CA ILE A 101 24.14 -25.40 3.54
C ILE A 101 23.56 -25.71 2.15
N ASN A 102 22.37 -25.13 1.84
CA ASN A 102 21.74 -25.15 0.52
C ASN A 102 21.31 -23.73 0.13
N PRO A 103 21.93 -23.09 -0.88
CA PRO A 103 21.55 -21.75 -1.34
C PRO A 103 20.10 -21.63 -1.87
N SER A 104 19.42 -22.72 -2.17
CA SER A 104 18.02 -22.76 -2.61
C SER A 104 17.03 -22.47 -1.49
N GLU A 105 17.30 -22.88 -0.25
CA GLU A 105 16.36 -22.73 0.88
C GLU A 105 16.17 -21.26 1.32
N SER A 106 17.24 -20.47 1.29
CA SER A 106 17.16 -19.06 1.72
C SER A 106 16.48 -18.16 0.69
N VAL A 107 16.55 -18.50 -0.59
CA VAL A 107 15.78 -17.82 -1.66
C VAL A 107 14.29 -18.15 -1.54
N GLU A 108 13.97 -19.39 -1.24
CA GLU A 108 12.60 -19.83 -0.99
C GLU A 108 11.99 -19.11 0.22
N GLU A 109 12.77 -18.84 1.26
CA GLU A 109 12.29 -18.20 2.47
C GLU A 109 11.96 -16.71 2.29
N SER A 110 12.71 -15.97 1.49
CA SER A 110 12.49 -14.54 1.21
C SER A 110 11.45 -14.28 0.12
N VAL A 111 11.37 -15.13 -0.89
CA VAL A 111 10.27 -15.16 -1.87
C VAL A 111 8.98 -15.55 -1.16
N SER A 112 9.07 -16.48 -0.21
CA SER A 112 7.95 -17.03 0.54
C SER A 112 7.15 -16.01 1.36
N LEU A 113 7.73 -14.88 1.80
CA LEU A 113 6.96 -13.86 2.54
C LEU A 113 6.00 -13.11 1.61
N SER A 114 6.45 -12.74 0.42
CA SER A 114 5.58 -12.09 -0.58
C SER A 114 4.50 -13.04 -1.09
N ASP A 115 4.80 -14.32 -1.24
CA ASP A 115 3.86 -15.34 -1.73
C ASP A 115 2.73 -15.67 -0.73
N ARG A 116 2.91 -15.29 0.54
CA ARG A 116 1.85 -15.43 1.56
C ARG A 116 0.72 -14.42 1.42
N PHE A 117 0.95 -13.35 0.66
CA PHE A 117 -0.12 -12.45 0.25
C PHE A 117 -0.87 -13.09 -0.92
N GLY A 118 -2.15 -13.31 -0.77
CA GLY A 118 -2.99 -13.95 -1.79
C GLY A 118 -3.23 -13.08 -3.03
N LEU A 119 -3.01 -11.77 -2.93
CA LEU A 119 -3.13 -10.82 -4.04
C LEU A 119 -1.98 -9.82 -4.00
N TRP A 120 -1.39 -9.59 -5.16
CA TRP A 120 -0.33 -8.64 -5.36
C TRP A 120 -0.69 -7.64 -6.46
N ILE A 121 -0.69 -6.34 -6.13
CA ILE A 121 -1.04 -5.28 -7.07
C ILE A 121 0.12 -4.31 -7.19
N GLY A 122 0.73 -4.25 -8.37
CA GLY A 122 1.81 -3.32 -8.66
C GLY A 122 1.27 -1.97 -9.15
N PHE A 123 1.71 -0.88 -8.52
CA PHE A 123 1.49 0.48 -8.99
C PHE A 123 2.77 0.96 -9.68
N HIS A 124 2.74 0.97 -11.01
CA HIS A 124 3.86 1.41 -11.82
C HIS A 124 3.80 2.93 -12.08
N SER A 125 4.92 3.49 -12.58
CA SER A 125 4.91 4.86 -13.09
C SER A 125 3.87 4.99 -14.19
N ILE A 126 3.10 6.08 -14.16
CA ILE A 126 2.07 6.37 -15.15
C ILE A 126 2.68 7.14 -16.33
N ASP A 127 2.13 6.95 -17.51
CA ASP A 127 2.46 7.76 -18.68
C ASP A 127 1.80 9.14 -18.62
N GLN A 128 2.06 9.96 -19.63
CA GLN A 128 1.53 11.33 -19.69
C GLN A 128 0.02 11.34 -19.89
N GLU A 129 -0.50 10.43 -20.69
CA GLU A 129 -1.93 10.34 -21.00
C GLU A 129 -2.75 10.00 -19.75
N VAL A 130 -2.33 9.00 -19.00
CA VAL A 130 -2.97 8.62 -17.72
C VAL A 130 -2.87 9.75 -16.69
N CYS A 131 -1.75 10.49 -16.67
CA CYS A 131 -1.61 11.66 -15.80
C CYS A 131 -2.66 12.73 -16.14
N PHE A 132 -2.85 13.03 -17.42
CA PHE A 132 -3.86 14.00 -17.86
C PHE A 132 -5.28 13.54 -17.54
N GLN A 133 -5.60 12.26 -17.78
CA GLN A 133 -6.91 11.70 -17.43
C GLN A 133 -7.20 11.81 -15.92
N MET A 134 -6.19 11.61 -15.06
CA MET A 134 -6.34 11.83 -13.62
C MET A 134 -6.64 13.29 -13.29
N VAL A 135 -5.92 14.24 -13.91
CA VAL A 135 -6.12 15.67 -13.70
C VAL A 135 -7.51 16.09 -14.16
N ASP A 136 -7.93 15.67 -15.36
CA ASP A 136 -9.25 15.96 -15.91
C ASP A 136 -10.38 15.42 -14.99
N ALA A 137 -10.21 14.18 -14.52
CA ALA A 137 -11.17 13.57 -13.61
C ALA A 137 -11.31 14.33 -12.28
N TYR A 138 -10.22 14.82 -11.71
CA TYR A 138 -10.25 15.64 -10.52
C TYR A 138 -10.90 17.02 -10.78
N VAL A 139 -10.55 17.68 -11.88
CA VAL A 139 -11.14 18.97 -12.27
C VAL A 139 -12.65 18.84 -12.39
N VAL A 140 -13.15 17.80 -13.05
CA VAL A 140 -14.59 17.53 -13.18
C VAL A 140 -15.22 17.21 -11.83
N HIS A 141 -14.56 16.34 -11.03
CA HIS A 141 -15.10 15.91 -9.73
C HIS A 141 -15.28 17.06 -8.75
N PHE A 142 -14.32 17.99 -8.70
CA PHE A 142 -14.34 19.11 -7.77
C PHE A 142 -14.91 20.40 -8.39
N GLY A 143 -15.29 20.37 -9.68
CA GLY A 143 -15.84 21.54 -10.37
C GLY A 143 -14.86 22.72 -10.44
N ILE A 144 -13.55 22.44 -10.61
CA ILE A 144 -12.53 23.49 -10.65
C ILE A 144 -12.67 24.29 -11.96
N PRO A 145 -12.78 25.65 -11.89
CA PRO A 145 -12.88 26.46 -13.09
C PRO A 145 -11.54 26.54 -13.84
N VAL A 146 -11.50 26.05 -15.09
CA VAL A 146 -10.27 25.95 -15.89
C VAL A 146 -10.38 26.67 -17.24
N ALA A 147 -11.40 27.53 -17.46
CA ALA A 147 -11.68 28.13 -18.75
C ALA A 147 -10.50 28.90 -19.37
N ASP A 148 -9.66 29.53 -18.53
CA ASP A 148 -8.52 30.35 -18.94
C ASP A 148 -7.16 29.64 -18.63
N ILE A 149 -7.18 28.36 -18.33
CA ILE A 149 -5.98 27.62 -17.89
C ILE A 149 -5.60 26.57 -18.94
N GLU A 150 -4.35 26.60 -19.39
CA GLU A 150 -3.77 25.52 -20.20
C GLU A 150 -3.47 24.30 -19.31
N LEU A 151 -4.53 23.63 -18.84
CA LEU A 151 -4.51 22.62 -17.80
C LEU A 151 -3.44 21.54 -18.01
N HIS A 152 -3.39 20.95 -19.22
CA HIS A 152 -2.45 19.88 -19.51
C HIS A 152 -1.01 20.40 -19.63
N ALA A 153 -0.79 21.62 -20.13
CA ALA A 153 0.53 22.23 -20.20
C ALA A 153 1.07 22.51 -18.79
N GLU A 154 0.23 23.05 -17.89
CA GLU A 154 0.61 23.31 -16.52
C GLU A 154 0.84 21.99 -15.74
N ALA A 155 -0.02 20.98 -15.90
CA ALA A 155 0.15 19.68 -15.29
C ALA A 155 1.44 18.98 -15.75
N LEU A 156 1.80 19.13 -17.03
CA LEU A 156 3.04 18.61 -17.58
C LEU A 156 4.26 19.31 -16.94
N ALA A 157 4.28 20.65 -16.93
CA ALA A 157 5.35 21.44 -16.31
C ALA A 157 5.51 21.04 -14.82
N TRP A 158 4.41 20.94 -14.09
CA TRP A 158 4.39 20.50 -12.69
C TRP A 158 5.03 19.12 -12.49
N SER A 159 4.70 18.17 -13.37
CA SER A 159 5.26 16.81 -13.28
C SER A 159 6.76 16.77 -13.63
N MET A 160 7.20 17.62 -14.55
CA MET A 160 8.62 17.73 -14.94
C MET A 160 9.46 18.31 -13.79
N GLU A 161 8.99 19.36 -13.13
CA GLU A 161 9.67 19.96 -11.99
C GLU A 161 9.87 18.96 -10.83
N ARG A 162 8.94 18.03 -10.66
CA ARG A 162 9.00 16.99 -9.60
C ARG A 162 9.70 15.71 -10.04
N GLY A 163 10.12 15.61 -11.29
CA GLY A 163 10.84 14.46 -11.84
C GLY A 163 10.05 13.15 -11.84
N ALA A 164 8.73 13.20 -11.67
CA ALA A 164 7.89 12.02 -11.61
C ALA A 164 6.46 12.27 -12.10
N ARG A 165 5.84 11.23 -12.66
CA ARG A 165 4.41 11.16 -12.95
C ARG A 165 3.79 10.09 -12.06
N SER A 166 2.90 10.50 -11.19
CA SER A 166 2.20 9.59 -10.26
C SER A 166 0.88 10.21 -9.84
N GLY A 167 -0.03 9.40 -9.31
CA GLY A 167 -1.28 9.92 -8.73
C GLY A 167 -1.06 10.94 -7.62
N ARG A 168 0.03 10.80 -6.84
CA ARG A 168 0.42 11.79 -5.83
C ARG A 168 0.78 13.14 -6.46
N VAL A 169 1.55 13.14 -7.53
CA VAL A 169 1.97 14.36 -8.26
C VAL A 169 0.76 15.04 -8.91
N ALA A 170 -0.13 14.25 -9.54
CA ALA A 170 -1.38 14.76 -10.10
C ALA A 170 -2.25 15.39 -9.00
N TRP A 171 -2.41 14.73 -7.86
CA TRP A 171 -3.16 15.27 -6.72
C TRP A 171 -2.56 16.55 -6.16
N GLN A 172 -1.23 16.64 -6.02
CA GLN A 172 -0.55 17.86 -5.58
C GLN A 172 -0.78 19.03 -6.55
N PHE A 173 -0.80 18.76 -7.84
CA PHE A 173 -1.16 19.77 -8.85
C PHE A 173 -2.61 20.25 -8.64
N ILE A 174 -3.55 19.35 -8.42
CA ILE A 174 -4.95 19.70 -8.15
C ILE A 174 -5.11 20.54 -6.89
N LEU A 175 -4.36 20.24 -5.81
CA LEU A 175 -4.37 21.05 -4.60
C LEU A 175 -3.89 22.48 -4.87
N ASP A 176 -2.82 22.65 -5.64
CA ASP A 176 -2.31 23.97 -6.03
C ASP A 176 -3.32 24.72 -6.92
N LEU A 177 -3.87 24.01 -7.92
CA LEU A 177 -4.88 24.57 -8.82
C LEU A 177 -6.13 25.02 -8.06
N ALA A 178 -6.63 24.22 -7.16
CA ALA A 178 -7.80 24.55 -6.33
C ALA A 178 -7.53 25.77 -5.44
N ALA A 179 -6.32 25.85 -4.85
CA ALA A 179 -5.92 27.02 -4.06
C ALA A 179 -5.89 28.30 -4.92
N ARG A 180 -5.35 28.24 -6.14
CA ARG A 180 -5.30 29.38 -7.09
C ARG A 180 -6.68 29.80 -7.56
N THR A 181 -7.58 28.86 -7.75
CA THR A 181 -8.97 29.11 -8.19
C THR A 181 -9.97 29.31 -7.05
N GLN A 182 -9.50 29.28 -5.79
CA GLN A 182 -10.32 29.39 -4.59
C GLN A 182 -11.46 28.34 -4.53
N THR A 183 -11.21 27.15 -5.07
CA THR A 183 -12.12 26.01 -5.04
C THR A 183 -11.92 25.20 -3.77
N LEU A 184 -13.00 24.83 -3.06
CA LEU A 184 -12.93 23.91 -1.92
C LEU A 184 -12.91 22.46 -2.44
N LEU A 185 -11.97 21.67 -1.94
CA LEU A 185 -11.81 20.25 -2.28
C LEU A 185 -12.43 19.33 -1.22
#